data_f76fda977fcecd34e20af543e790810e
#
_entry.id   f76fda977fcecd34e20af543e790810e
#
_cell.length_a   1.000
_cell.length_b   1.000
_cell.length_c   1.000
_cell.angle_alpha   90.00
_cell.angle_beta   90.00
_cell.angle_gamma   90.00
#
_symmetry.space_group_name_H-M   'P 1'
#
loop_
_entity.id
_entity.type
_entity.pdbx_description
1 polymer ?
#
loop_
_entity_poly.entity_id
_entity_poly.type
_entity_poly.pdbx_seq_one_letter_code
_entity_poly.pdbx_strand_id
1 'polypeptide(L)' 'MLILRTAAVIRLTGLSRTTLWRLERQGGFPARVRLGANSVGWREEEIARWIDTRPRGLTESASNQQGERAT' A
#
# COMPACT_ATOMS: atom_id res chain seq x y z
N MET A 1 -8.98 -12.62 -11.66
CA MET A 1 -8.54 -11.66 -10.65
C MET A 1 -7.32 -12.20 -9.94
N LEU A 2 -6.32 -11.35 -9.75
CA LEU A 2 -5.11 -11.73 -9.05
C LEU A 2 -5.14 -11.28 -7.61
N ILE A 3 -4.57 -12.11 -6.77
CA ILE A 3 -4.36 -11.75 -5.36
C ILE A 3 -2.88 -11.53 -5.16
N LEU A 4 -2.55 -10.39 -4.57
CA LEU A 4 -1.15 -10.05 -4.29
C LEU A 4 -0.85 -10.34 -2.83
N ARG A 5 0.24 -11.05 -2.59
CA ARG A 5 0.69 -11.31 -1.23
C ARG A 5 1.49 -10.11 -0.73
N THR A 6 1.75 -10.10 0.55
CA THR A 6 2.40 -8.96 1.20
C THR A 6 3.70 -8.55 0.50
N ALA A 7 4.54 -9.52 0.14
CA ALA A 7 5.82 -9.18 -0.48
C ALA A 7 5.61 -8.46 -1.80
N ALA A 8 4.62 -8.88 -2.58
CA ALA A 8 4.34 -8.24 -3.86
C ALA A 8 3.82 -6.82 -3.67
N VAL A 9 2.95 -6.63 -2.67
CA VAL A 9 2.43 -5.31 -2.40
C VAL A 9 3.54 -4.36 -1.97
N ILE A 10 4.45 -4.85 -1.13
CA ILE A 10 5.59 -4.05 -0.71
C ILE A 10 6.42 -3.63 -1.92
N ARG A 11 6.66 -4.56 -2.84
CA ARG A 11 7.44 -4.23 -4.04
C ARG A 11 6.74 -3.21 -4.92
N LEU A 12 5.43 -3.36 -5.09
CA LEU A 12 4.69 -2.47 -5.96
C LEU A 12 4.55 -1.08 -5.39
N THR A 13 4.36 -0.97 -4.09
CA THR A 13 4.11 0.33 -3.47
C THR A 13 5.38 0.98 -2.96
N GLY A 14 6.40 0.20 -2.70
CA GLY A 14 7.62 0.72 -2.09
C GLY A 14 7.48 1.03 -0.62
N LEU A 15 6.38 0.63 -0.01
CA LEU A 15 6.13 0.91 1.40
C LEU A 15 6.53 -0.28 2.24
N SER A 16 6.95 -0.01 3.48
CA SER A 16 7.30 -1.08 4.38
C SER A 16 6.05 -1.76 4.92
N ARG A 17 6.23 -2.95 5.47
CA ARG A 17 5.13 -3.69 6.07
C ARG A 17 4.45 -2.87 7.18
N THR A 18 5.24 -2.23 8.00
CA THR A 18 4.71 -1.41 9.09
C THR A 18 3.88 -0.26 8.56
N THR A 19 4.36 0.38 7.50
CA THR A 19 3.62 1.49 6.90
C THR A 19 2.30 1.02 6.31
N LEU A 20 2.31 -0.13 5.63
CA LEU A 20 1.08 -0.69 5.08
C LEU A 20 0.06 -0.95 6.18
N TRP A 21 0.51 -1.53 7.28
CA TRP A 21 -0.36 -1.80 8.42
C TRP A 21 -0.99 -0.54 8.96
N ARG A 22 -0.16 0.48 9.13
CA ARG A 22 -0.66 1.74 9.66
C ARG A 22 -1.67 2.38 8.74
N LEU A 23 -1.38 2.40 7.45
CA LEU A 23 -2.31 2.98 6.47
C LEU A 23 -3.62 2.22 6.43
N GLU A 24 -3.55 0.91 6.47
CA GLU A 24 -4.75 0.09 6.44
C GLU A 24 -5.63 0.38 7.66
N ARG A 25 -5.02 0.49 8.82
CA ARG A 25 -5.76 0.77 10.04
C ARG A 25 -6.39 2.15 10.04
N GLN A 26 -5.77 3.08 9.34
CA GLN A 26 -6.30 4.44 9.24
C GLN A 26 -7.33 4.58 8.13
N GLY A 27 -7.57 3.52 7.39
CA GLY A 27 -8.50 3.58 6.27
C GLY A 27 -7.92 4.15 5.00
N GLY A 28 -6.61 4.34 4.94
CA GLY A 28 -5.96 4.94 3.78
C GLY A 28 -5.37 3.93 2.80
N PHE A 29 -5.65 2.67 2.99
CA PHE A 29 -5.14 1.63 2.11
C PHE A 29 -6.19 0.52 2.03
N PRO A 30 -6.30 -0.17 0.88
CA PRO A 30 -7.29 -1.24 0.74
C PRO A 30 -7.10 -2.30 1.83
N ALA A 31 -8.21 -2.77 2.36
CA ALA A 31 -8.15 -3.78 3.40
C ALA A 31 -7.74 -5.12 2.81
N ARG A 32 -6.93 -5.83 3.54
CA ARG A 32 -6.49 -7.16 3.10
C ARG A 32 -7.66 -8.13 3.13
N VAL A 33 -7.59 -9.14 2.27
CA VAL A 33 -8.59 -10.20 2.28
C VAL A 33 -7.95 -11.42 2.91
N ARG A 34 -8.76 -12.15 3.66
CA ARG A 34 -8.27 -13.36 4.30
C ARG A 34 -8.37 -14.49 3.31
N LEU A 35 -7.24 -15.14 3.05
CA LEU A 35 -7.19 -16.28 2.12
C LEU A 35 -7.30 -17.59 2.85
N GLY A 36 -6.95 -17.61 4.12
CA GLY A 36 -7.00 -18.81 4.94
C GLY A 36 -6.68 -18.44 6.37
N ALA A 37 -6.46 -19.44 7.20
CA ALA A 37 -6.25 -19.20 8.63
C ALA A 37 -5.07 -18.26 8.88
N ASN A 38 -3.99 -18.43 8.12
CA ASN A 38 -2.79 -17.65 8.32
C ASN A 38 -2.32 -16.96 7.05
N SER A 39 -3.22 -16.80 6.09
CA SER A 39 -2.84 -16.24 4.80
C SER A 39 -3.72 -15.06 4.48
N VAL A 40 -3.09 -13.96 4.09
CA VAL A 40 -3.81 -12.76 3.67
C VAL A 40 -3.22 -12.27 2.37
N GLY A 41 -3.99 -11.46 1.67
CA GLY A 41 -3.53 -10.85 0.43
C GLY A 41 -4.41 -9.67 0.09
N TRP A 42 -4.15 -9.10 -1.06
CA TRP A 42 -4.92 -7.95 -1.55
C TRP A 42 -5.32 -8.21 -2.98
N ARG A 43 -6.46 -7.69 -3.37
CA ARG A 43 -6.89 -7.76 -4.75
C ARG A 43 -6.01 -6.83 -5.58
N GLU A 44 -5.47 -7.38 -6.67
CA GLU A 44 -4.58 -6.59 -7.51
C GLU A 44 -5.26 -5.32 -8.00
N GLU A 45 -6.51 -5.42 -8.40
CA GLU A 45 -7.22 -4.27 -8.94
C GLU A 45 -7.40 -3.18 -7.90
N GLU A 46 -7.54 -3.54 -6.64
CA GLU A 46 -7.66 -2.54 -5.58
C GLU A 46 -6.33 -1.84 -5.35
N ILE A 47 -5.25 -2.60 -5.40
CA ILE A 47 -3.92 -2.00 -5.23
C ILE A 47 -3.61 -1.07 -6.41
N ALA A 48 -3.94 -1.51 -7.62
CA ALA A 48 -3.69 -0.67 -8.80
C ALA A 48 -4.48 0.62 -8.72
N ARG A 49 -5.73 0.55 -8.30
CA ARG A 49 -6.55 1.74 -8.17
C ARG A 49 -6.02 2.66 -7.09
N TRP A 50 -5.56 2.10 -5.99
CA TRP A 50 -5.01 2.90 -4.91
C TRP A 50 -3.78 3.67 -5.39
N ILE A 51 -2.89 2.99 -6.13
CA ILE A 51 -1.70 3.63 -6.66
C ILE A 51 -2.07 4.75 -7.62
N ASP A 52 -3.06 4.50 -8.48
CA ASP A 52 -3.50 5.49 -9.46
C ASP A 52 -4.05 6.74 -8.81
N THR A 53 -4.61 6.62 -7.61
CA THR A 53 -5.22 7.76 -6.96
C THR A 53 -4.27 8.50 -6.05
N ARG A 54 -3.01 8.07 -5.98
CA ARG A 54 -2.06 8.77 -5.13
C ARG A 54 -1.72 10.12 -5.74
N PRO A 55 -1.68 11.16 -4.92
CA PRO A 55 -1.29 12.47 -5.44
C PRO A 55 0.17 12.44 -5.84
N ARG A 56 0.49 13.21 -6.82
CA ARG A 56 1.87 13.33 -7.24
C ARG A 56 2.61 14.21 -6.24
N GLY A 57 3.87 13.87 -5.99
CA GLY A 57 4.65 14.60 -5.04
C GLY A 57 5.33 15.80 -5.65
N LEU A 58 4.61 16.52 -6.48
CA LEU A 58 5.21 17.68 -7.14
C LEU A 58 5.13 18.93 -6.31
N THR A 59 4.29 18.90 -5.27
CA THR A 59 4.22 20.05 -4.39
C THR A 59 5.15 19.81 -3.22
N GLU A 60 5.51 20.88 -2.61
CA GLU A 60 6.47 20.79 -1.50
C GLU A 60 5.95 19.97 -0.35
N SER A 61 4.70 19.90 -0.21
CA SER A 61 4.16 19.16 0.90
C SER A 61 4.55 17.71 0.82
N ALA A 62 4.91 17.37 -0.31
CA ALA A 62 5.28 16.02 -0.43
C ALA A 62 6.56 15.73 0.23
N SER A 63 7.07 16.52 0.23
CA SER A 63 7.99 15.90 0.56
C SER A 63 8.25 15.22 1.56
N ASN A 64 7.97 15.67 1.39
CA ASN A 64 8.09 14.87 2.07
C ASN A 64 8.08 13.96 2.62
N GLN A 65 7.99 14.00 2.41
CA GLN A 65 7.74 12.99 2.73
C GLN A 65 8.25 12.23 2.88
N GLN A 66 8.33 12.46 2.67
CA GLN A 66 8.56 11.61 2.72
C GLN A 66 9.11 10.96 3.05
N GLY A 67 9.23 11.47 3.14
CA GLY A 67 9.47 10.54 3.38
C GLY A 67 10.10 10.02 3.42
N GLU A 68 10.14 10.41 3.45
CA GLU A 68 10.37 9.75 3.48
C GLU A 68 11.12 9.26 3.35
N ARG A 69 11.64 9.69 3.12
CA ARG A 69 12.00 9.00 2.87
C ARG A 69 12.53 8.33 3.05
N ALA A 70 12.61 8.58 2.91
CA ALA A 70 12.85 7.63 3.03
C ALA A 70 13.16 7.07 3.29
N THR A 71 13.37 7.40 3.24
CA THR A 71 13.27 6.61 3.44
C THR A 71 13.34 6.27 3.66
#